data_704ec9a1a144e544f20e3fa771262b29
#
_entry.id   704ec9a1a144e544f20e3fa771262b29
#
_cell.length_a   1.000
_cell.length_b   1.000
_cell.length_c   1.000
_cell.angle_alpha   90.00
_cell.angle_beta   90.00
_cell.angle_gamma   90.00
#
_symmetry.space_group_name_H-M   'P 1'
#
loop_
_entity.id
_entity.type
_entity.pdbx_description
1 polymer ?
#
loop_
_entity_poly.entity_id
_entity_poly.type
_entity_poly.pdbx_seq_one_letter_code
_entity_poly.pdbx_strand_id
1 'polypeptide(L)'
;MNEEKRTMRAIVYTSNTCSTAKYAKLLSHQICVPSFSMVEAKTKVKPGAEIIYMGWIMAGKIKGYPEAARKYNIQAVCGVGMGQTGTQLVEIRTKNKVPQRIPLFTLQGTFDVKKLHGVYKMMMNVMVKTAGKALADKSDRTPEDDDMLDMMLNGSERVKAENLKHIIDWYDTAERGEK
;
A
#
# COMPACT_ATOMS: atom_id res chain seq x y z
N MET A 1 13.55 7.87 -33.24
CA MET A 1 13.33 8.36 -31.87
C MET A 1 13.43 7.15 -30.96
N ASN A 2 14.52 7.05 -30.19
CA ASN A 2 14.67 5.95 -29.23
C ASN A 2 13.59 6.11 -28.16
N GLU A 3 12.62 5.20 -28.12
CA GLU A 3 11.81 4.99 -26.94
C GLU A 3 12.77 4.53 -25.83
N GLU A 4 13.13 5.44 -24.91
CA GLU A 4 13.84 5.06 -23.70
C GLU A 4 12.98 4.06 -22.95
N LYS A 5 13.39 2.82 -22.98
CA LYS A 5 12.81 1.73 -22.21
C LYS A 5 12.71 2.20 -20.75
N ARG A 6 11.48 2.40 -20.27
CA ARG A 6 11.25 2.81 -18.88
C ARG A 6 11.85 1.77 -17.96
N THR A 7 12.95 2.13 -17.33
CA THR A 7 13.63 1.20 -16.41
C THR A 7 13.27 1.60 -14.99
N MET A 8 12.35 0.87 -14.38
CA MET A 8 12.03 1.01 -12.97
C MET A 8 13.30 0.87 -12.13
N ARG A 9 13.61 1.87 -11.30
CA ARG A 9 14.87 1.92 -10.54
C ARG A 9 14.76 1.35 -9.14
N ALA A 10 13.61 1.51 -8.49
CA ALA A 10 13.41 1.02 -7.14
C ALA A 10 11.92 0.92 -6.77
N ILE A 11 11.64 0.09 -5.78
CA ILE A 11 10.43 0.13 -4.97
C ILE A 11 10.79 0.92 -3.71
N VAL A 12 10.10 2.04 -3.45
CA VAL A 12 10.31 2.83 -2.23
C VAL A 12 9.09 2.71 -1.34
N TYR A 13 9.31 2.43 -0.05
CA TYR A 13 8.18 2.19 0.84
C TYR A 13 8.26 2.91 2.19
N THR A 14 7.08 3.18 2.76
CA THR A 14 6.90 3.58 4.16
C THR A 14 6.04 2.55 4.85
N SER A 15 6.55 1.92 5.90
CA SER A 15 5.86 0.87 6.66
C SER A 15 5.77 1.22 8.15
N ASN A 16 4.69 0.77 8.81
CA ASN A 16 4.52 0.90 10.25
C ASN A 16 4.49 -0.47 10.95
N THR A 17 3.61 -1.37 10.51
CA THR A 17 3.40 -2.71 11.10
C THR A 17 3.99 -3.84 10.26
N CYS A 18 5.01 -3.56 9.49
CA CYS A 18 5.73 -4.49 8.60
C CYS A 18 4.98 -4.95 7.34
N SER A 19 3.65 -4.83 7.22
CA SER A 19 2.90 -5.32 6.05
C SER A 19 3.38 -4.69 4.74
N THR A 20 3.54 -3.36 4.71
CA THR A 20 4.05 -2.67 3.52
C THR A 20 5.47 -3.12 3.17
N ALA A 21 6.34 -3.29 4.17
CA ALA A 21 7.70 -3.79 3.96
C ALA A 21 7.73 -5.23 3.42
N LYS A 22 6.82 -6.09 3.91
CA LYS A 22 6.69 -7.46 3.39
C LYS A 22 6.25 -7.45 1.93
N TYR A 23 5.22 -6.67 1.58
CA TYR A 23 4.80 -6.52 0.18
C TYR A 23 5.90 -5.96 -0.71
N ALA A 24 6.64 -4.94 -0.24
CA ALA A 24 7.75 -4.37 -1.00
C ALA A 24 8.84 -5.41 -1.29
N LYS A 25 9.17 -6.27 -0.33
CA LYS A 25 10.12 -7.38 -0.52
C LYS A 25 9.58 -8.45 -1.47
N LEU A 26 8.32 -8.86 -1.31
CA LEU A 26 7.68 -9.84 -2.20
C LEU A 26 7.66 -9.32 -3.65
N LEU A 27 7.23 -8.07 -3.85
CA LEU A 27 7.23 -7.45 -5.17
C LEU A 27 8.64 -7.34 -5.75
N SER A 28 9.61 -6.92 -4.94
CA SER A 28 11.03 -6.83 -5.31
C SER A 28 11.57 -8.15 -5.87
N HIS A 29 11.24 -9.27 -5.24
CA HIS A 29 11.62 -10.60 -5.72
C HIS A 29 10.91 -10.96 -7.03
N GLN A 30 9.64 -10.63 -7.18
CA GLN A 30 8.84 -11.00 -8.35
C GLN A 30 9.28 -10.25 -9.61
N ILE A 31 9.59 -8.96 -9.49
CA ILE A 31 9.92 -8.11 -10.64
C ILE A 31 11.42 -7.77 -10.74
N CYS A 32 12.27 -8.36 -9.89
CA CYS A 32 13.72 -8.14 -9.84
C CYS A 32 14.13 -6.66 -9.72
N VAL A 33 13.35 -5.83 -9.00
CA VAL A 33 13.64 -4.42 -8.73
C VAL A 33 13.93 -4.24 -7.24
N PRO A 34 15.03 -3.56 -6.84
CA PRO A 34 15.40 -3.42 -5.45
C PRO A 34 14.38 -2.61 -4.67
N SER A 35 14.14 -2.98 -3.40
CA SER A 35 13.24 -2.26 -2.50
C SER A 35 13.98 -1.59 -1.36
N PHE A 36 13.59 -0.35 -1.05
CA PHE A 36 14.19 0.47 0.01
C PHE A 36 13.11 1.14 0.85
N SER A 37 13.31 1.18 2.15
CA SER A 37 12.52 2.08 2.98
C SER A 37 12.73 3.54 2.56
N MET A 38 11.80 4.43 2.89
CA MET A 38 11.91 5.86 2.58
C MET A 38 13.18 6.48 3.19
N VAL A 39 13.66 5.96 4.32
CA VAL A 39 14.91 6.39 4.95
C VAL A 39 16.12 5.97 4.12
N GLU A 40 16.21 4.69 3.74
CA GLU A 40 17.32 4.16 2.92
C GLU A 40 17.33 4.78 1.52
N ALA A 41 16.16 5.02 0.95
CA ALA A 41 16.02 5.62 -0.37
C ALA A 41 16.62 7.03 -0.47
N LYS A 42 16.75 7.75 0.65
CA LYS A 42 17.41 9.07 0.68
C LYS A 42 18.85 9.03 0.19
N THR A 43 19.55 7.93 0.43
CA THR A 43 20.96 7.74 0.04
C THR A 43 21.15 6.80 -1.14
N LYS A 44 20.22 5.86 -1.35
CA LYS A 44 20.38 4.79 -2.35
C LYS A 44 19.66 5.05 -3.67
N VAL A 45 18.66 5.96 -3.67
CA VAL A 45 17.85 6.27 -4.85
C VAL A 45 18.03 7.73 -5.23
N LYS A 46 18.44 7.99 -6.47
CA LYS A 46 18.64 9.35 -6.96
C LYS A 46 17.31 10.11 -7.02
N PRO A 47 17.28 11.42 -6.66
CA PRO A 47 16.12 12.26 -6.92
C PRO A 47 15.70 12.19 -8.40
N GLY A 48 14.39 12.18 -8.65
CA GLY A 48 13.85 12.05 -10.01
C GLY A 48 13.83 10.63 -10.58
N ALA A 49 14.41 9.63 -9.88
CA ALA A 49 14.38 8.24 -10.34
C ALA A 49 12.93 7.72 -10.46
N GLU A 50 12.70 6.87 -11.46
CA GLU A 50 11.42 6.17 -11.64
C GLU A 50 11.25 5.09 -10.57
N ILE A 51 10.17 5.17 -9.82
CA ILE A 51 9.89 4.28 -8.70
C ILE A 51 8.44 3.78 -8.67
N ILE A 52 8.25 2.62 -8.05
CA ILE A 52 6.98 2.20 -7.47
C ILE A 52 6.97 2.66 -6.01
N TYR A 53 5.94 3.39 -5.61
CA TYR A 53 5.80 3.82 -4.23
C TYR A 53 4.78 2.94 -3.47
N MET A 54 5.15 2.47 -2.29
CA MET A 54 4.27 1.70 -1.42
C MET A 54 4.16 2.35 -0.04
N GLY A 55 2.94 2.67 0.41
CA GLY A 55 2.71 3.28 1.72
C GLY A 55 1.54 2.64 2.46
N TRP A 56 1.62 2.59 3.79
CA TRP A 56 0.48 2.15 4.58
C TRP A 56 -0.61 3.22 4.62
N ILE A 57 -1.87 2.77 4.71
CA ILE A 57 -3.03 3.66 4.70
C ILE A 57 -3.49 3.91 6.12
N MET A 58 -3.73 5.18 6.44
CA MET A 58 -4.38 5.60 7.66
C MET A 58 -5.40 6.70 7.36
N ALA A 59 -6.66 6.48 7.73
CA ALA A 59 -7.78 7.39 7.45
C ALA A 59 -7.86 7.79 5.96
N GLY A 60 -7.60 6.85 5.05
CA GLY A 60 -7.58 7.06 3.61
C GLY A 60 -6.32 7.75 3.05
N LYS A 61 -5.36 8.12 3.91
CA LYS A 61 -4.09 8.73 3.50
C LYS A 61 -2.99 7.69 3.38
N ILE A 62 -2.28 7.69 2.25
CA ILE A 62 -1.07 6.89 2.02
C ILE A 62 0.11 7.62 2.65
N LYS A 63 0.67 7.06 3.71
CA LYS A 63 1.78 7.66 4.45
C LYS A 63 3.05 7.70 3.62
N GLY A 64 3.74 8.86 3.66
CA GLY A 64 4.97 9.13 2.91
C GLY A 64 4.78 9.47 1.43
N TYR A 65 3.59 9.26 0.85
CA TYR A 65 3.34 9.57 -0.56
C TYR A 65 3.65 11.01 -0.97
N PRO A 66 3.23 12.07 -0.22
CA PRO A 66 3.54 13.44 -0.60
C PRO A 66 5.05 13.75 -0.61
N GLU A 67 5.84 13.13 0.27
CA GLU A 67 7.29 13.28 0.30
C GLU A 67 7.92 12.57 -0.89
N ALA A 68 7.50 11.34 -1.17
CA ALA A 68 7.98 10.55 -2.31
C ALA A 68 7.66 11.24 -3.65
N ALA A 69 6.44 11.80 -3.81
CA ALA A 69 6.00 12.47 -5.02
C ALA A 69 6.78 13.77 -5.32
N ARG A 70 7.33 14.42 -4.30
CA ARG A 70 8.22 15.58 -4.48
C ARG A 70 9.64 15.19 -4.89
N LYS A 71 10.08 13.99 -4.52
CA LYS A 71 11.47 13.57 -4.68
C LYS A 71 11.69 12.67 -5.87
N TYR A 72 10.73 11.86 -6.23
CA TYR A 72 10.86 10.81 -7.24
C TYR A 72 9.81 10.91 -8.34
N ASN A 73 10.08 10.30 -9.49
CA ASN A 73 9.13 10.11 -10.56
C ASN A 73 8.32 8.81 -10.31
N ILE A 74 7.15 8.95 -9.68
CA ILE A 74 6.33 7.82 -9.30
C ILE A 74 5.59 7.27 -10.52
N GLN A 75 5.83 6.01 -10.85
CA GLN A 75 5.19 5.29 -11.96
C GLN A 75 3.94 4.53 -11.51
N ALA A 76 3.91 4.04 -10.28
CA ALA A 76 2.74 3.42 -9.67
C ALA A 76 2.71 3.63 -8.16
N VAL A 77 1.53 3.63 -7.58
CA VAL A 77 1.30 3.77 -6.14
C VAL A 77 0.55 2.56 -5.59
N CYS A 78 1.03 2.03 -4.47
CA CYS A 78 0.35 0.99 -3.71
C CYS A 78 0.02 1.48 -2.31
N GLY A 79 -1.26 1.47 -1.96
CA GLY A 79 -1.72 1.68 -0.60
C GLY A 79 -1.93 0.35 0.11
N VAL A 80 -1.32 0.16 1.28
CA VAL A 80 -1.51 -1.05 2.11
C VAL A 80 -2.37 -0.70 3.31
N GLY A 81 -3.53 -1.29 3.42
CA GLY A 81 -4.52 -0.97 4.45
C GLY A 81 -5.29 -2.19 4.95
N MET A 82 -6.35 -1.94 5.71
CA MET A 82 -7.22 -2.99 6.25
C MET A 82 -8.26 -3.48 5.25
N GLY A 83 -8.64 -2.64 4.27
CA GLY A 83 -9.62 -3.01 3.24
C GLY A 83 -9.10 -4.14 2.34
N GLN A 84 -10.03 -4.85 1.74
CA GLN A 84 -9.68 -5.91 0.78
C GLN A 84 -8.87 -5.36 -0.39
N THR A 85 -8.00 -6.20 -0.94
CA THR A 85 -7.19 -5.86 -2.11
C THR A 85 -8.08 -5.44 -3.28
N GLY A 86 -7.75 -4.32 -3.92
CA GLY A 86 -8.48 -3.76 -5.06
C GLY A 86 -9.70 -2.91 -4.70
N THR A 87 -9.97 -2.68 -3.42
CA THR A 87 -11.10 -1.85 -2.97
C THR A 87 -10.69 -0.41 -2.62
N GLN A 88 -11.67 0.50 -2.43
CA GLN A 88 -11.49 1.88 -1.99
C GLN A 88 -10.63 2.78 -2.90
N LEU A 89 -10.39 2.37 -4.15
CA LEU A 89 -9.47 3.06 -5.08
C LEU A 89 -9.85 4.52 -5.32
N VAL A 90 -11.14 4.81 -5.53
CA VAL A 90 -11.62 6.18 -5.82
C VAL A 90 -11.41 7.10 -4.63
N GLU A 91 -11.77 6.65 -3.43
CA GLU A 91 -11.61 7.41 -2.19
C GLU A 91 -10.12 7.71 -1.92
N ILE A 92 -9.28 6.67 -1.99
CA ILE A 92 -7.83 6.79 -1.73
C ILE A 92 -7.17 7.69 -2.75
N ARG A 93 -7.51 7.55 -4.05
CA ARG A 93 -7.02 8.44 -5.10
C ARG A 93 -7.35 9.90 -4.82
N THR A 94 -8.60 10.19 -4.50
CA THR A 94 -9.09 11.54 -4.23
C THR A 94 -8.42 12.15 -3.00
N LYS A 95 -8.39 11.42 -1.88
CA LYS A 95 -7.79 11.88 -0.63
C LYS A 95 -6.29 12.15 -0.73
N ASN A 96 -5.58 11.42 -1.60
CA ASN A 96 -4.14 11.58 -1.79
C ASN A 96 -3.77 12.40 -3.03
N LYS A 97 -4.76 12.84 -3.81
CA LYS A 97 -4.55 13.58 -5.07
C LYS A 97 -3.61 12.84 -6.03
N VAL A 98 -3.75 11.51 -6.10
CA VAL A 98 -2.95 10.70 -7.03
C VAL A 98 -3.44 10.99 -8.45
N PRO A 99 -2.57 11.48 -9.38
CA PRO A 99 -2.95 11.77 -10.75
C PRO A 99 -3.57 10.56 -11.46
N GLN A 100 -4.54 10.77 -12.34
CA GLN A 100 -5.22 9.67 -13.07
C GLN A 100 -4.25 8.83 -13.92
N ARG A 101 -3.20 9.46 -14.45
CA ARG A 101 -2.17 8.77 -15.24
C ARG A 101 -1.32 7.78 -14.42
N ILE A 102 -1.30 7.91 -13.09
CA ILE A 102 -0.52 7.03 -12.20
C ILE A 102 -1.43 5.89 -11.74
N PRO A 103 -1.13 4.63 -12.07
CA PRO A 103 -1.84 3.48 -11.53
C PRO A 103 -1.81 3.47 -10.00
N LEU A 104 -2.97 3.17 -9.41
CA LEU A 104 -3.13 3.04 -7.97
C LEU A 104 -3.65 1.65 -7.66
N PHE A 105 -2.97 0.98 -6.75
CA PHE A 105 -3.35 -0.34 -6.23
C PHE A 105 -3.58 -0.25 -4.74
N THR A 106 -4.52 -1.05 -4.23
CA THR A 106 -4.73 -1.23 -2.79
C THR A 106 -4.51 -2.69 -2.44
N LEU A 107 -3.81 -2.92 -1.34
CA LEU A 107 -3.42 -4.24 -0.88
C LEU A 107 -3.88 -4.42 0.57
N GLN A 108 -4.46 -5.56 0.87
CA GLN A 108 -4.86 -5.90 2.23
C GLN A 108 -3.62 -6.28 3.06
N GLY A 109 -3.41 -5.55 4.15
CA GLY A 109 -2.32 -5.81 5.09
C GLY A 109 -2.78 -6.53 6.34
N THR A 110 -1.82 -6.85 7.19
CA THR A 110 -2.09 -7.36 8.54
C THR A 110 -2.53 -6.21 9.44
N PHE A 111 -3.55 -6.44 10.23
CA PHE A 111 -3.92 -5.56 11.32
C PHE A 111 -3.57 -6.22 12.66
N ASP A 112 -2.65 -5.62 13.38
CA ASP A 112 -2.25 -6.09 14.71
C ASP A 112 -1.97 -4.88 15.60
N VAL A 113 -2.94 -4.55 16.43
CA VAL A 113 -2.85 -3.41 17.37
C VAL A 113 -1.68 -3.59 18.35
N LYS A 114 -1.26 -4.83 18.64
CA LYS A 114 -0.14 -5.11 19.54
C LYS A 114 1.20 -4.64 18.98
N LYS A 115 1.33 -4.60 17.65
CA LYS A 115 2.53 -4.12 16.95
C LYS A 115 2.60 -2.60 16.79
N LEU A 116 1.50 -1.89 17.07
CA LEU A 116 1.46 -0.44 17.04
C LEU A 116 2.05 0.15 18.32
N HIS A 117 2.64 1.34 18.20
CA HIS A 117 3.24 2.06 19.32
C HIS A 117 2.70 3.49 19.41
N GLY A 118 2.78 4.09 20.60
CA GLY A 118 2.44 5.49 20.85
C GLY A 118 1.02 5.87 20.46
N VAL A 119 0.86 7.06 19.89
CA VAL A 119 -0.43 7.66 19.53
C VAL A 119 -1.24 6.77 18.58
N TYR A 120 -0.57 6.10 17.65
CA TYR A 120 -1.25 5.21 16.69
C TYR A 120 -1.92 4.01 17.38
N LYS A 121 -1.26 3.42 18.37
CA LYS A 121 -1.86 2.34 19.19
C LYS A 121 -3.11 2.81 19.91
N MET A 122 -3.06 4.00 20.52
CA MET A 122 -4.21 4.59 21.21
C MET A 122 -5.38 4.88 20.25
N MET A 123 -5.10 5.50 19.10
CA MET A 123 -6.12 5.77 18.08
C MET A 123 -6.77 4.49 17.56
N MET A 124 -5.97 3.46 17.28
CA MET A 124 -6.48 2.17 16.78
C MET A 124 -7.28 1.43 17.85
N ASN A 125 -6.89 1.49 19.12
CA ASN A 125 -7.70 0.93 20.22
C ASN A 125 -9.08 1.60 20.32
N VAL A 126 -9.14 2.93 20.16
CA VAL A 126 -10.42 3.65 20.12
C VAL A 126 -11.24 3.22 18.91
N MET A 127 -10.62 3.14 17.73
CA MET A 127 -11.28 2.71 16.50
C MET A 127 -11.85 1.29 16.63
N VAL A 128 -11.08 0.34 17.15
CA VAL A 128 -11.54 -1.05 17.37
C VAL A 128 -12.73 -1.08 18.32
N LYS A 129 -12.69 -0.30 19.41
CA LYS A 129 -13.81 -0.24 20.35
C LYS A 129 -15.07 0.38 19.76
N THR A 130 -14.96 1.42 18.94
CA THR A 130 -16.11 2.16 18.37
C THR A 130 -16.60 1.51 17.09
N ALA A 131 -15.75 1.39 16.08
CA ALA A 131 -16.10 0.82 14.77
C ALA A 131 -16.31 -0.69 14.85
N GLY A 132 -15.51 -1.41 15.64
CA GLY A 132 -15.70 -2.84 15.85
C GLY A 132 -17.01 -3.16 16.52
N LYS A 133 -17.45 -2.35 17.52
CA LYS A 133 -18.78 -2.49 18.14
C LYS A 133 -19.88 -2.18 17.15
N ALA A 134 -19.77 -1.08 16.39
CA ALA A 134 -20.75 -0.73 15.36
C ALA A 134 -20.90 -1.81 14.28
N LEU A 135 -19.79 -2.43 13.86
CA LEU A 135 -19.82 -3.57 12.95
C LEU A 135 -20.43 -4.82 13.58
N ALA A 136 -20.12 -5.11 14.85
CA ALA A 136 -20.66 -6.26 15.56
C ALA A 136 -22.19 -6.15 15.76
N ASP A 137 -22.69 -4.92 16.01
CA ASP A 137 -24.11 -4.65 16.24
C ASP A 137 -24.91 -4.55 14.93
N LYS A 138 -24.27 -4.53 13.75
CA LYS A 138 -24.91 -4.46 12.44
C LYS A 138 -25.59 -5.81 12.12
N SER A 139 -26.89 -5.77 11.83
CA SER A 139 -27.72 -6.98 11.57
C SER A 139 -27.53 -7.55 10.17
N ASP A 140 -27.14 -6.72 9.21
CA ASP A 140 -26.98 -7.03 7.77
C ASP A 140 -25.52 -6.94 7.31
N ARG A 141 -24.61 -7.57 8.09
CA ARG A 141 -23.20 -7.60 7.74
C ARG A 141 -22.93 -8.30 6.42
N THR A 142 -22.08 -7.71 5.62
CA THR A 142 -21.50 -8.33 4.42
C THR A 142 -20.31 -9.24 4.79
N PRO A 143 -19.87 -10.13 3.89
CA PRO A 143 -18.63 -10.89 4.10
C PRO A 143 -17.40 -9.99 4.34
N GLU A 144 -17.37 -8.80 3.73
CA GLU A 144 -16.32 -7.80 3.96
C GLU A 144 -16.39 -7.20 5.37
N ASP A 145 -17.61 -6.96 5.89
CA ASP A 145 -17.82 -6.50 7.27
C ASP A 145 -17.34 -7.55 8.27
N ASP A 146 -17.63 -8.84 8.01
CA ASP A 146 -17.19 -9.95 8.87
C ASP A 146 -15.67 -10.14 8.84
N ASP A 147 -15.02 -10.04 7.67
CA ASP A 147 -13.56 -10.08 7.53
C ASP A 147 -12.89 -8.90 8.26
N MET A 148 -13.47 -7.71 8.15
CA MET A 148 -13.00 -6.52 8.85
C MET A 148 -13.11 -6.68 10.37
N LEU A 149 -14.22 -7.20 10.85
CA LEU A 149 -14.47 -7.45 12.28
C LEU A 149 -13.49 -8.50 12.82
N ASP A 150 -13.31 -9.62 12.11
CA ASP A 150 -12.35 -10.66 12.47
C ASP A 150 -10.93 -10.09 12.56
N MET A 151 -10.53 -9.28 11.58
CA MET A 151 -9.22 -8.65 11.57
C MET A 151 -9.05 -7.69 12.76
N MET A 152 -10.09 -6.92 13.12
CA MET A 152 -10.05 -6.01 14.26
C MET A 152 -9.95 -6.71 15.61
N LEU A 153 -10.65 -7.85 15.76
CA LEU A 153 -10.71 -8.59 17.03
C LEU A 153 -9.53 -9.53 17.23
N ASN A 154 -9.18 -10.29 16.21
CA ASN A 154 -8.24 -11.40 16.30
C ASN A 154 -6.86 -11.06 15.73
N GLY A 155 -6.75 -10.01 14.91
CA GLY A 155 -5.53 -9.68 14.17
C GLY A 155 -5.09 -10.85 13.30
N SER A 156 -5.05 -10.69 12.00
CA SER A 156 -4.67 -11.79 11.11
C SER A 156 -3.69 -11.34 10.03
N GLU A 157 -2.79 -12.26 9.65
CA GLU A 157 -1.86 -12.03 8.54
C GLU A 157 -2.62 -12.11 7.21
N ARG A 158 -2.73 -10.98 6.50
CA ARG A 158 -3.39 -10.90 5.19
C ARG A 158 -2.41 -10.59 4.05
N VAL A 159 -1.12 -10.49 4.35
CA VAL A 159 -0.08 -10.30 3.34
C VAL A 159 0.09 -11.61 2.57
N LYS A 160 -0.27 -11.59 1.29
CA LYS A 160 -0.19 -12.75 0.39
C LYS A 160 0.41 -12.32 -0.95
N ALA A 161 1.19 -13.18 -1.57
CA ALA A 161 1.79 -12.93 -2.88
C ALA A 161 0.71 -12.71 -3.97
N GLU A 162 -0.40 -13.40 -3.89
CA GLU A 162 -1.52 -13.29 -4.83
C GLU A 162 -2.11 -11.87 -4.90
N ASN A 163 -2.06 -11.12 -3.79
CA ASN A 163 -2.52 -9.74 -3.75
C ASN A 163 -1.72 -8.82 -4.69
N LEU A 164 -0.50 -9.21 -5.04
CA LEU A 164 0.38 -8.44 -5.94
C LEU A 164 0.08 -8.65 -7.44
N LYS A 165 -0.83 -9.57 -7.79
CA LYS A 165 -1.09 -9.94 -9.18
C LYS A 165 -1.30 -8.72 -10.09
N HIS A 166 -2.19 -7.82 -9.71
CA HIS A 166 -2.52 -6.66 -10.56
C HIS A 166 -1.35 -5.69 -10.79
N ILE A 167 -0.50 -5.48 -9.80
CA ILE A 167 0.68 -4.64 -9.97
C ILE A 167 1.77 -5.33 -10.77
N ILE A 168 1.91 -6.65 -10.65
CA ILE A 168 2.84 -7.44 -11.46
C ILE A 168 2.39 -7.42 -12.92
N ASP A 169 1.11 -7.70 -13.19
CA ASP A 169 0.53 -7.65 -14.54
C ASP A 169 0.73 -6.27 -15.19
N TRP A 170 0.51 -5.19 -14.43
CA TRP A 170 0.78 -3.84 -14.89
C TRP A 170 2.26 -3.61 -15.18
N TYR A 171 3.16 -4.05 -14.30
CA TYR A 171 4.60 -3.89 -14.48
C TYR A 171 5.08 -4.61 -15.73
N ASP A 172 4.67 -5.84 -15.94
CA ASP A 172 5.04 -6.65 -17.12
C ASP A 172 4.55 -6.00 -18.43
N THR A 173 3.35 -5.45 -18.42
CA THR A 173 2.80 -4.72 -19.58
C THR A 173 3.58 -3.43 -19.85
N ALA A 174 3.92 -2.68 -18.80
CA ALA A 174 4.67 -1.43 -18.91
C ALA A 174 6.12 -1.66 -19.41
N GLU A 175 6.78 -2.75 -18.97
CA GLU A 175 8.13 -3.10 -19.42
C GLU A 175 8.16 -3.64 -20.87
N ARG A 176 7.07 -4.31 -21.33
CA ARG A 176 6.96 -4.78 -22.72
C ARG A 176 6.64 -3.68 -23.72
N GLY A 177 6.27 -2.48 -23.27
CA GLY A 177 5.85 -1.38 -24.15
C GLY A 177 4.49 -1.62 -24.83
N GLU A 178 3.70 -2.59 -24.39
CA GLU A 178 2.36 -2.86 -24.88
C GLU A 178 1.38 -1.84 -24.24
N LYS A 179 0.84 -0.94 -25.07
CA LYS A 179 -0.25 -0.01 -24.70
C LYS A 179 -1.59 -0.61 -25.06
#